data_f814e7b3e3c58b425e0665ab750aa505
#
_entry.id   f814e7b3e3c58b425e0665ab750aa505
#
_cell.length_a   1.000
_cell.length_b   1.000
_cell.length_c   1.000
_cell.angle_alpha   90.00
_cell.angle_beta   90.00
_cell.angle_gamma   90.00
#
_symmetry.space_group_name_H-M   'P 1'
#
loop_
_entity.id
_entity.type
_entity.pdbx_description
1 polymer ?
#
loop_
_entity_poly.entity_id
_entity_poly.type
_entity_poly.pdbx_seq_one_letter_code
_entity_poly.pdbx_strand_id
1 'polypeptide(L)'
;MRRTFSTAATAALLGLAAGNTAQAALFAVDSGPYGNDTAGFAAWYQDSHGRVLDLCLSKALSSRVPGTPDAPSYMCALLPEPGVFDDNEDIVFPGNFPSEAFWFTADAFIQQGGINLGYGAALEAAFNTEQPVDGDQISFARIRLRVDLTSAGSYTITHPYGVEVFEVTAEDLGTDGVGAINLTRDIGIGAPGDFSGALKGDVGPFLRSVNGPYEETNPDTGTLERFVGDPNLEEQVTGSPFGTNYLRIQGPNGLDLRTELFAVSGKLSTVQRPTPLIIQRSTYSRDSDASGATLQSQDLFVQAPPPPGLASFRDSAGASVEMTEADGTGHWYGQSTAAPTTARPLRPMQRPPCPPSWSTR
;
A
#
# COMPACT_ATOMS: atom_id res chain seq x y z
N MET A 1 -38.78 14.67 -56.68
CA MET A 1 -37.57 15.04 -55.93
C MET A 1 -37.84 14.86 -54.44
N ARG A 2 -37.40 13.72 -53.86
CA ARG A 2 -37.46 13.46 -52.41
C ARG A 2 -36.08 13.72 -51.83
N ARG A 3 -35.96 14.67 -50.91
CA ARG A 3 -34.74 14.94 -50.14
C ARG A 3 -34.75 14.06 -48.91
N THR A 4 -33.80 13.16 -48.84
CA THR A 4 -33.48 12.38 -47.63
C THR A 4 -32.57 13.21 -46.73
N PHE A 5 -33.05 13.51 -45.51
CA PHE A 5 -32.22 14.08 -44.44
C PHE A 5 -31.51 12.95 -43.72
N SER A 6 -30.18 12.97 -43.78
CA SER A 6 -29.31 12.08 -42.98
C SER A 6 -29.06 12.76 -41.65
N THR A 7 -29.59 12.20 -40.56
CA THR A 7 -29.29 12.63 -39.20
C THR A 7 -28.02 11.89 -38.73
N ALA A 8 -26.93 12.65 -38.65
CA ALA A 8 -25.71 12.18 -38.00
C ALA A 8 -25.92 12.21 -36.46
N ALA A 9 -25.95 11.05 -35.85
CA ALA A 9 -25.95 10.92 -34.39
C ALA A 9 -24.52 11.11 -33.88
N THR A 10 -24.26 12.24 -33.22
CA THR A 10 -23.02 12.50 -32.54
C THR A 10 -23.07 11.74 -31.18
N ALA A 11 -22.35 10.65 -31.08
CA ALA A 11 -22.15 9.97 -29.82
C ALA A 11 -21.16 10.78 -28.96
N ALA A 12 -21.67 11.44 -27.93
CA ALA A 12 -20.84 12.05 -26.91
C ALA A 12 -20.27 10.94 -26.04
N LEU A 13 -18.98 10.66 -26.16
CA LEU A 13 -18.24 9.88 -25.15
C LEU A 13 -18.18 10.73 -23.88
N LEU A 14 -19.06 10.40 -22.90
CA LEU A 14 -18.83 10.79 -21.53
C LEU A 14 -17.65 9.96 -21.03
N GLY A 15 -16.47 10.57 -20.92
CA GLY A 15 -15.37 10.06 -20.15
C GLY A 15 -15.80 9.97 -18.68
N LEU A 16 -16.11 8.77 -18.21
CA LEU A 16 -16.18 8.51 -16.78
C LEU A 16 -14.74 8.71 -16.25
N ALA A 17 -14.50 9.85 -15.60
CA ALA A 17 -13.42 9.95 -14.64
C ALA A 17 -13.74 8.92 -13.56
N ALA A 18 -13.08 7.76 -13.62
CA ALA A 18 -13.06 6.82 -12.53
C ALA A 18 -12.38 7.56 -11.36
N GLY A 19 -13.18 8.12 -10.47
CA GLY A 19 -12.69 8.60 -9.20
C GLY A 19 -12.05 7.39 -8.51
N ASN A 20 -10.74 7.43 -8.34
CA ASN A 20 -10.05 6.47 -7.49
C ASN A 20 -10.67 6.61 -6.10
N THR A 21 -11.57 5.71 -5.76
CA THR A 21 -11.94 5.53 -4.35
C THR A 21 -10.66 5.10 -3.68
N ALA A 22 -10.15 5.95 -2.78
CA ALA A 22 -8.99 5.61 -1.97
C ALA A 22 -9.25 4.24 -1.34
N GLN A 23 -8.54 3.25 -1.82
CA GLN A 23 -8.66 1.88 -1.35
C GLN A 23 -7.84 1.78 -0.08
N ALA A 24 -8.38 1.19 0.98
CA ALA A 24 -7.63 0.98 2.20
C ALA A 24 -6.42 0.06 1.91
N ALA A 25 -5.26 0.68 1.75
CA ALA A 25 -4.00 0.02 1.43
C ALA A 25 -3.50 -0.80 2.63
N LEU A 26 -3.60 -0.21 3.83
CA LEU A 26 -3.30 -0.83 5.11
C LEU A 26 -4.60 -1.15 5.85
N PHE A 27 -4.57 -2.24 6.64
CA PHE A 27 -5.74 -2.73 7.37
C PHE A 27 -5.70 -2.38 8.85
N ALA A 28 -4.53 -2.55 9.49
CA ALA A 28 -4.38 -2.33 10.91
C ALA A 28 -2.95 -1.90 11.28
N VAL A 29 -2.83 -1.30 12.45
CA VAL A 29 -1.57 -0.93 13.08
C VAL A 29 -1.59 -1.40 14.53
N ASP A 30 -0.42 -1.57 15.12
CA ASP A 30 -0.27 -1.78 16.55
C ASP A 30 -1.01 -0.68 17.32
N SER A 31 -1.82 -1.09 18.30
CA SER A 31 -2.60 -0.17 19.13
C SER A 31 -1.88 0.24 20.42
N GLY A 32 -0.62 -0.23 20.58
CA GLY A 32 0.15 0.00 21.81
C GLY A 32 -0.29 -0.87 23.01
N PRO A 33 0.26 -0.63 24.20
CA PRO A 33 1.25 0.40 24.50
C PRO A 33 2.58 0.15 23.78
N TYR A 34 3.25 1.21 23.34
CA TYR A 34 4.51 1.13 22.63
C TYR A 34 5.69 1.02 23.61
N GLY A 35 6.58 0.07 23.35
CA GLY A 35 7.69 -0.25 24.25
C GLY A 35 9.02 0.36 23.80
N ASN A 36 10.03 0.21 24.67
CA ASN A 36 11.39 0.65 24.36
C ASN A 36 12.07 -0.17 23.28
N ASP A 37 11.63 -1.40 23.05
CA ASP A 37 12.11 -2.32 22.02
C ASP A 37 11.82 -1.84 20.59
N THR A 38 10.85 -0.96 20.44
CA THR A 38 10.52 -0.25 19.18
C THR A 38 10.75 1.26 19.30
N ALA A 39 11.50 1.72 20.27
CA ALA A 39 11.76 3.14 20.52
C ALA A 39 10.48 4.01 20.60
N GLY A 40 9.40 3.44 21.11
CA GLY A 40 8.11 4.12 21.22
C GLY A 40 7.29 4.19 19.93
N PHE A 41 7.73 3.55 18.85
CA PHE A 41 6.95 3.41 17.61
C PHE A 41 5.96 2.24 17.69
N ALA A 42 4.98 2.22 16.78
CA ALA A 42 4.15 1.05 16.53
C ALA A 42 5.04 -0.14 16.15
N ALA A 43 4.86 -1.28 16.82
CA ALA A 43 5.70 -2.45 16.55
C ALA A 43 5.48 -2.99 15.13
N TRP A 44 4.24 -2.87 14.61
CA TRP A 44 3.88 -3.47 13.33
C TRP A 44 2.74 -2.71 12.63
N TYR A 45 2.68 -2.92 11.29
CA TYR A 45 1.54 -2.62 10.44
C TYR A 45 1.08 -3.86 9.68
N GLN A 46 -0.23 -3.97 9.43
CA GLN A 46 -0.84 -5.02 8.61
C GLN A 46 -1.46 -4.42 7.36
N ASP A 47 -1.16 -5.01 6.21
CA ASP A 47 -1.78 -4.65 4.93
C ASP A 47 -3.13 -5.36 4.70
N SER A 48 -3.84 -4.95 3.66
CA SER A 48 -5.13 -5.54 3.26
C SER A 48 -5.00 -6.96 2.69
N HIS A 49 -3.79 -7.42 2.37
CA HIS A 49 -3.49 -8.81 2.00
C HIS A 49 -3.13 -9.70 3.21
N GLY A 50 -3.16 -9.14 4.42
CA GLY A 50 -2.92 -9.86 5.67
C GLY A 50 -1.46 -9.99 6.07
N ARG A 51 -0.51 -9.35 5.35
CA ARG A 51 0.88 -9.33 5.75
C ARG A 51 1.07 -8.36 6.88
N VAL A 52 1.87 -8.78 7.85
CA VAL A 52 2.26 -7.96 8.98
C VAL A 52 3.75 -7.72 8.89
N LEU A 53 4.14 -6.45 8.87
CA LEU A 53 5.55 -6.05 8.91
C LEU A 53 5.87 -5.39 10.24
N ASP A 54 6.96 -5.85 10.86
CA ASP A 54 7.55 -5.23 12.05
C ASP A 54 8.42 -4.03 11.65
N LEU A 55 8.63 -3.08 12.55
CA LEU A 55 9.62 -2.02 12.35
C LEU A 55 10.99 -2.64 12.09
N CYS A 56 11.59 -2.31 10.93
CA CYS A 56 12.78 -3.00 10.43
C CYS A 56 14.06 -2.36 10.98
N LEU A 57 14.52 -2.83 12.12
CA LEU A 57 15.75 -2.39 12.79
C LEU A 57 16.80 -3.52 12.85
N SER A 58 16.73 -4.48 11.95
CA SER A 58 17.61 -5.65 11.91
C SER A 58 18.90 -5.35 11.13
N LYS A 59 20.01 -5.84 11.64
CA LYS A 59 21.31 -5.87 10.96
C LYS A 59 21.57 -7.17 10.18
N ALA A 60 20.53 -7.98 9.93
CA ALA A 60 20.66 -9.15 9.05
C ALA A 60 21.18 -8.73 7.68
N LEU A 61 22.16 -9.44 7.16
CA LEU A 61 22.79 -9.16 5.88
C LEU A 61 22.23 -10.04 4.77
N SER A 62 22.11 -9.49 3.58
CA SER A 62 21.76 -10.27 2.39
C SER A 62 22.82 -11.32 2.09
N SER A 63 22.42 -12.58 1.97
CA SER A 63 23.29 -13.66 1.47
C SER A 63 23.39 -13.65 -0.07
N ARG A 64 22.56 -12.88 -0.76
CA ARG A 64 22.47 -12.79 -2.23
C ARG A 64 23.34 -11.69 -2.82
N VAL A 65 23.46 -10.56 -2.11
CA VAL A 65 24.25 -9.41 -2.53
C VAL A 65 25.31 -9.13 -1.46
N PRO A 66 26.57 -9.45 -1.71
CA PRO A 66 27.62 -9.20 -0.73
C PRO A 66 27.85 -7.70 -0.57
N GLY A 67 27.79 -7.22 0.67
CA GLY A 67 28.17 -5.86 1.05
C GLY A 67 29.68 -5.73 1.28
N THR A 68 30.10 -4.52 1.61
CA THR A 68 31.43 -4.21 2.12
C THR A 68 31.34 -3.73 3.56
N PRO A 69 32.45 -3.69 4.32
CA PRO A 69 32.41 -3.12 5.68
C PRO A 69 31.91 -1.67 5.74
N ASP A 70 32.17 -0.88 4.71
CA ASP A 70 31.74 0.54 4.62
C ASP A 70 30.34 0.70 4.01
N ALA A 71 29.76 -0.37 3.45
CA ALA A 71 28.42 -0.40 2.86
C ALA A 71 27.83 -1.81 3.02
N PRO A 72 27.39 -2.19 4.21
CA PRO A 72 26.81 -3.48 4.46
C PRO A 72 25.47 -3.65 3.74
N SER A 73 25.22 -4.85 3.20
CA SER A 73 23.96 -5.18 2.51
C SER A 73 22.88 -5.58 3.52
N TYR A 74 22.42 -4.65 4.34
CA TYR A 74 21.37 -4.90 5.31
C TYR A 74 20.04 -5.25 4.63
N MET A 75 19.27 -6.13 5.25
CA MET A 75 17.91 -6.47 4.83
C MET A 75 16.88 -5.41 5.24
N CYS A 76 17.20 -4.55 6.19
CA CYS A 76 16.46 -3.35 6.54
C CYS A 76 17.12 -2.11 5.92
N ALA A 77 16.31 -1.14 5.53
CA ALA A 77 16.81 0.17 5.11
C ALA A 77 17.28 0.95 6.35
N LEU A 78 18.55 0.74 6.73
CA LEU A 78 19.23 1.49 7.78
C LEU A 78 19.96 2.67 7.13
N LEU A 79 19.73 3.88 7.64
CA LEU A 79 20.30 5.13 7.07
C LEU A 79 21.28 5.73 8.07
N PRO A 80 22.60 5.40 8.00
CA PRO A 80 23.60 6.01 8.87
C PRO A 80 23.67 7.51 8.70
N GLU A 81 23.70 8.24 9.82
CA GLU A 81 23.75 9.71 9.85
C GLU A 81 24.82 10.18 10.84
N PRO A 82 25.83 10.94 10.40
CA PRO A 82 26.92 11.38 11.27
C PRO A 82 26.45 12.13 12.51
N GLY A 83 26.78 11.58 13.68
CA GLY A 83 26.41 12.16 14.98
C GLY A 83 24.99 11.86 15.46
N VAL A 84 24.23 11.09 14.72
CA VAL A 84 22.88 10.63 15.09
C VAL A 84 22.81 9.11 15.15
N PHE A 85 23.20 8.44 14.07
CA PHE A 85 23.16 6.99 13.97
C PHE A 85 24.38 6.42 13.26
N ASP A 86 25.09 5.53 13.96
CA ASP A 86 26.20 4.72 13.43
C ASP A 86 25.74 3.25 13.39
N ASP A 87 25.65 2.69 12.20
CA ASP A 87 25.20 1.32 11.97
C ASP A 87 26.22 0.24 12.41
N ASN A 88 27.46 0.64 12.73
CA ASN A 88 28.45 -0.26 13.32
C ASN A 88 28.27 -0.47 14.83
N GLU A 89 27.53 0.42 15.50
CA GLU A 89 27.22 0.34 16.92
C GLU A 89 25.84 -0.25 17.16
N ASP A 90 25.56 -0.72 18.38
CA ASP A 90 24.23 -1.22 18.75
C ASP A 90 23.15 -0.15 18.55
N ILE A 91 21.99 -0.55 18.02
CA ILE A 91 20.84 0.34 17.88
C ILE A 91 20.20 0.55 19.24
N VAL A 92 20.38 1.73 19.82
CA VAL A 92 19.94 2.08 21.18
C VAL A 92 19.23 3.44 21.17
N PHE A 93 17.94 3.44 21.49
CA PHE A 93 17.16 4.66 21.59
C PHE A 93 17.39 5.38 22.94
N PRO A 94 17.56 6.71 22.94
CA PRO A 94 17.70 7.61 21.80
C PRO A 94 19.16 7.82 21.35
N GLY A 95 20.15 7.18 21.99
CA GLY A 95 21.58 7.55 21.87
C GLY A 95 22.25 7.17 20.56
N ASN A 96 21.84 6.05 19.94
CA ASN A 96 22.28 5.61 18.62
C ASN A 96 21.09 5.00 17.90
N PHE A 97 20.21 5.85 17.40
CA PHE A 97 18.97 5.46 16.72
C PHE A 97 18.78 6.27 15.44
N PRO A 98 18.35 5.64 14.32
CA PRO A 98 18.17 6.37 13.07
C PRO A 98 17.05 7.43 13.20
N SER A 99 17.26 8.60 12.57
CA SER A 99 16.24 9.66 12.46
C SER A 99 15.03 9.20 11.65
N GLU A 100 15.22 8.29 10.70
CA GLU A 100 14.19 7.64 9.91
C GLU A 100 14.39 6.12 9.96
N ALA A 101 13.30 5.37 10.14
CA ALA A 101 13.25 3.91 10.07
C ALA A 101 12.00 3.48 9.30
N PHE A 102 11.91 2.20 8.90
CA PHE A 102 10.86 1.79 7.97
C PHE A 102 10.23 0.47 8.38
N TRP A 103 8.91 0.37 8.25
CA TRP A 103 8.24 -0.92 8.19
C TRP A 103 8.33 -1.51 6.79
N PHE A 104 8.34 -0.64 5.76
CA PHE A 104 8.32 -1.03 4.36
C PHE A 104 8.99 0.04 3.49
N THR A 105 9.79 -0.40 2.50
CA THR A 105 10.23 0.42 1.38
C THR A 105 10.13 -0.36 0.08
N ALA A 106 9.92 0.34 -1.04
CA ALA A 106 10.00 -0.20 -2.38
C ALA A 106 10.49 0.89 -3.33
N ASP A 107 11.64 0.67 -3.94
CA ASP A 107 12.31 1.61 -4.83
C ASP A 107 12.46 1.01 -6.22
N ALA A 108 12.30 1.84 -7.25
CA ALA A 108 12.51 1.46 -8.64
C ALA A 108 13.10 2.61 -9.46
N PHE A 109 13.90 2.29 -10.47
CA PHE A 109 14.59 3.28 -11.28
C PHE A 109 14.43 2.99 -12.78
N ILE A 110 14.27 4.04 -13.58
CA ILE A 110 14.36 4.00 -15.04
C ILE A 110 15.40 5.03 -15.48
N GLN A 111 16.49 4.55 -16.11
CA GLN A 111 17.55 5.39 -16.68
C GLN A 111 17.75 5.05 -18.15
N GLN A 112 17.10 5.78 -19.03
CA GLN A 112 17.16 5.53 -20.47
C GLN A 112 16.80 6.77 -21.28
N GLY A 113 17.54 7.03 -22.38
CA GLY A 113 17.18 8.06 -23.36
C GLY A 113 17.16 9.49 -22.82
N GLY A 114 17.93 9.78 -21.77
CA GLY A 114 17.95 11.08 -21.09
C GLY A 114 16.85 11.25 -20.05
N ILE A 115 16.04 10.20 -19.83
CA ILE A 115 15.10 10.13 -18.72
C ILE A 115 15.80 9.46 -17.53
N ASN A 116 15.68 10.07 -16.36
CA ASN A 116 16.10 9.50 -15.10
C ASN A 116 14.93 9.61 -14.14
N LEU A 117 14.23 8.50 -13.89
CA LEU A 117 13.06 8.44 -13.02
C LEU A 117 13.40 7.57 -11.82
N GLY A 118 13.39 8.17 -10.62
CA GLY A 118 13.39 7.49 -9.34
C GLY A 118 12.00 7.48 -8.73
N TYR A 119 11.53 6.31 -8.35
CA TYR A 119 10.31 6.07 -7.60
C TYR A 119 10.66 5.48 -6.25
N GLY A 120 10.01 5.97 -5.19
CA GLY A 120 10.07 5.40 -3.85
C GLY A 120 8.69 5.35 -3.23
N ALA A 121 8.37 4.24 -2.59
CA ALA A 121 7.22 4.08 -1.72
C ALA A 121 7.68 3.59 -0.36
N ALA A 122 7.23 4.22 0.73
CA ALA A 122 7.63 3.86 2.07
C ALA A 122 6.47 3.92 3.06
N LEU A 123 6.54 3.08 4.09
CA LEU A 123 5.83 3.27 5.35
C LEU A 123 6.90 3.58 6.38
N GLU A 124 6.94 4.83 6.80
CA GLU A 124 8.09 5.45 7.45
C GLU A 124 7.78 5.80 8.90
N ALA A 125 8.76 5.54 9.75
CA ALA A 125 8.87 5.96 11.15
C ALA A 125 9.87 7.11 11.20
N ALA A 126 9.48 8.24 11.74
CA ALA A 126 10.33 9.41 11.88
C ALA A 126 10.02 10.16 13.18
N PHE A 127 10.76 11.20 13.45
CA PHE A 127 10.52 12.11 14.56
C PHE A 127 10.08 13.46 14.03
N ASN A 128 9.10 14.09 14.69
CA ASN A 128 8.56 15.39 14.26
C ASN A 128 9.64 16.50 14.30
N THR A 129 10.65 16.35 15.15
CA THR A 129 11.81 17.27 15.26
C THR A 129 13.00 16.82 14.41
N GLU A 130 12.87 15.78 13.56
CA GLU A 130 13.94 15.21 12.74
C GLU A 130 15.13 14.66 13.55
N GLN A 131 14.94 14.42 14.85
CA GLN A 131 15.94 13.85 15.75
C GLN A 131 15.30 12.81 16.68
N PRO A 132 16.03 11.76 17.09
CA PRO A 132 15.53 10.74 18.00
C PRO A 132 15.22 11.30 19.39
N VAL A 133 13.97 11.70 19.63
CA VAL A 133 13.47 12.25 20.89
C VAL A 133 12.25 11.48 21.34
N ASP A 134 12.24 11.06 22.62
CA ASP A 134 11.12 10.34 23.21
C ASP A 134 9.84 11.17 23.24
N GLY A 135 8.73 10.57 22.83
CA GLY A 135 7.43 11.22 22.72
C GLY A 135 7.23 12.03 21.45
N ASP A 136 8.19 12.00 20.49
CA ASP A 136 8.14 12.76 19.24
C ASP A 136 7.95 11.88 17.99
N GLN A 137 7.68 10.59 18.19
CA GLN A 137 7.54 9.59 17.15
C GLN A 137 6.31 9.82 16.29
N ILE A 138 6.48 9.85 14.98
CA ILE A 138 5.41 9.94 13.97
C ILE A 138 5.55 8.83 12.93
N SER A 139 4.48 8.56 12.19
CA SER A 139 4.52 7.67 11.03
C SER A 139 3.70 8.23 9.89
N PHE A 140 4.07 7.85 8.68
CA PHE A 140 3.34 8.23 7.46
C PHE A 140 3.65 7.28 6.30
N ALA A 141 2.74 7.26 5.33
CA ALA A 141 2.94 6.63 4.04
C ALA A 141 3.50 7.67 3.07
N ARG A 142 4.61 7.37 2.40
CA ARG A 142 5.29 8.25 1.45
C ARG A 142 5.28 7.69 0.04
N ILE A 143 4.91 8.50 -0.95
CA ILE A 143 5.22 8.29 -2.36
C ILE A 143 6.16 9.42 -2.80
N ARG A 144 7.28 9.03 -3.42
CA ARG A 144 8.28 9.97 -3.94
C ARG A 144 8.55 9.69 -5.41
N LEU A 145 8.54 10.76 -6.22
CA LEU A 145 8.98 10.74 -7.62
C LEU A 145 10.03 11.83 -7.83
N ARG A 146 11.12 11.46 -8.47
CA ARG A 146 12.19 12.37 -8.91
C ARG A 146 12.47 12.06 -10.37
N VAL A 147 12.24 13.04 -11.25
CA VAL A 147 12.33 12.79 -12.70
C VAL A 147 13.11 13.88 -13.40
N ASP A 148 14.16 13.47 -14.09
CA ASP A 148 14.87 14.31 -15.06
C ASP A 148 14.25 14.04 -16.44
N LEU A 149 13.95 15.09 -17.20
CA LEU A 149 13.25 15.04 -18.47
C LEU A 149 13.98 15.83 -19.55
N THR A 150 13.75 15.45 -20.81
CA THR A 150 14.39 16.09 -21.97
C THR A 150 13.46 17.02 -22.76
N SER A 151 12.18 17.03 -22.48
CA SER A 151 11.19 17.85 -23.22
C SER A 151 10.00 18.22 -22.36
N ALA A 152 9.39 19.35 -22.67
CA ALA A 152 8.11 19.76 -22.10
C ALA A 152 6.97 18.94 -22.70
N GLY A 153 5.86 18.79 -21.93
CA GLY A 153 4.65 18.11 -22.34
C GLY A 153 3.95 17.39 -21.20
N SER A 154 2.93 16.62 -21.54
CA SER A 154 2.17 15.83 -20.59
C SER A 154 2.84 14.47 -20.38
N TYR A 155 3.05 14.12 -19.12
CA TYR A 155 3.66 12.86 -18.70
C TYR A 155 2.69 12.08 -17.80
N THR A 156 2.59 10.78 -18.04
CA THR A 156 1.85 9.84 -17.18
C THR A 156 2.82 8.85 -16.58
N ILE A 157 2.87 8.80 -15.25
CA ILE A 157 3.68 7.85 -14.50
C ILE A 157 2.73 6.86 -13.82
N THR A 158 2.85 5.58 -14.17
CA THR A 158 2.12 4.48 -13.54
C THR A 158 3.07 3.74 -12.61
N HIS A 159 2.64 3.54 -11.38
CA HIS A 159 3.39 2.81 -10.36
C HIS A 159 2.47 1.83 -9.60
N PRO A 160 3.00 0.96 -8.72
CA PRO A 160 2.19 -0.06 -8.05
C PRO A 160 0.96 0.45 -7.29
N TYR A 161 1.00 1.68 -6.83
CA TYR A 161 -0.04 2.28 -5.98
C TYR A 161 -0.86 3.38 -6.66
N GLY A 162 -0.68 3.62 -7.96
CA GLY A 162 -1.47 4.62 -8.65
C GLY A 162 -0.93 5.09 -10.00
N VAL A 163 -1.51 6.18 -10.46
CA VAL A 163 -1.14 6.86 -11.70
C VAL A 163 -1.07 8.35 -11.43
N GLU A 164 0.05 8.97 -11.78
CA GLU A 164 0.28 10.40 -11.67
C GLU A 164 0.38 11.03 -13.05
N VAL A 165 -0.23 12.20 -13.23
CA VAL A 165 -0.17 12.95 -14.49
C VAL A 165 0.42 14.32 -14.22
N PHE A 166 1.43 14.69 -15.01
CA PHE A 166 2.15 15.95 -14.89
C PHE A 166 2.15 16.71 -16.22
N GLU A 167 1.81 17.98 -16.17
CA GLU A 167 2.00 18.92 -17.28
C GLU A 167 3.32 19.68 -17.04
N VAL A 168 4.37 19.26 -17.75
CA VAL A 168 5.71 19.83 -17.63
C VAL A 168 5.90 20.92 -18.65
N THR A 169 6.21 22.13 -18.18
CA THR A 169 6.47 23.30 -19.03
C THR A 169 7.95 23.43 -19.37
N ALA A 170 8.30 24.35 -20.26
CA ALA A 170 9.71 24.67 -20.53
C ALA A 170 10.41 25.31 -19.33
N GLU A 171 9.66 25.94 -18.42
CA GLU A 171 10.18 26.51 -17.18
C GLU A 171 10.57 25.41 -16.17
N ASP A 172 9.73 24.36 -16.07
CA ASP A 172 9.99 23.21 -15.19
C ASP A 172 11.24 22.41 -15.60
N LEU A 173 11.56 22.40 -16.90
CA LEU A 173 12.79 21.80 -17.39
C LEU A 173 14.05 22.59 -16.99
N GLY A 174 13.92 23.89 -16.73
CA GLY A 174 15.06 24.76 -16.50
C GLY A 174 16.05 24.74 -17.68
N THR A 175 17.36 24.62 -17.37
CA THR A 175 18.42 24.60 -18.40
C THR A 175 18.85 23.19 -18.81
N ASP A 176 18.59 22.18 -18.01
CA ASP A 176 19.14 20.81 -18.15
C ASP A 176 18.10 19.70 -17.94
N GLY A 177 16.86 20.05 -17.56
CA GLY A 177 15.77 19.09 -17.31
C GLY A 177 15.91 18.31 -16.01
N VAL A 178 16.88 18.63 -15.16
CA VAL A 178 17.11 17.96 -13.87
C VAL A 178 16.01 18.35 -12.88
N GLY A 179 15.37 17.34 -12.27
CA GLY A 179 14.31 17.55 -11.28
C GLY A 179 13.03 18.17 -11.85
N ALA A 180 12.77 18.05 -13.15
CA ALA A 180 11.60 18.59 -13.82
C ALA A 180 10.28 18.11 -13.17
N ILE A 181 10.25 16.92 -12.57
CA ILE A 181 9.20 16.47 -11.66
C ILE A 181 9.82 16.12 -10.31
N ASN A 182 9.28 16.75 -9.28
CA ASN A 182 9.73 16.56 -7.90
C ASN A 182 8.50 16.46 -7.00
N LEU A 183 7.96 15.23 -6.86
CA LEU A 183 6.83 14.93 -6.00
C LEU A 183 7.30 14.25 -4.72
N THR A 184 6.85 14.74 -3.57
CA THR A 184 6.81 13.99 -2.31
C THR A 184 5.41 14.13 -1.75
N ARG A 185 4.74 13.01 -1.50
CA ARG A 185 3.42 12.96 -0.91
C ARG A 185 3.49 12.11 0.36
N ASP A 186 3.31 12.76 1.51
CA ASP A 186 3.29 12.15 2.82
C ASP A 186 1.86 12.17 3.34
N ILE A 187 1.30 11.00 3.65
CA ILE A 187 -0.06 10.87 4.15
C ILE A 187 -0.03 10.18 5.51
N GLY A 188 -0.71 10.80 6.47
CA GLY A 188 -0.93 10.20 7.78
C GLY A 188 -0.10 10.78 8.90
N ILE A 189 0.69 11.82 8.65
CA ILE A 189 1.38 12.55 9.73
C ILE A 189 0.31 13.06 10.70
N GLY A 190 0.36 12.56 11.93
CA GLY A 190 -0.53 12.89 13.03
C GLY A 190 0.20 13.54 14.19
N ALA A 191 -0.46 13.58 15.34
CA ALA A 191 0.22 13.92 16.59
C ALA A 191 1.24 12.83 16.94
N PRO A 192 2.38 13.17 17.56
CA PRO A 192 3.31 12.17 18.05
C PRO A 192 2.62 11.08 18.88
N GLY A 193 2.97 9.83 18.61
CA GLY A 193 2.35 8.64 19.21
C GLY A 193 1.03 8.20 18.59
N ASP A 194 0.47 8.92 17.60
CA ASP A 194 -0.69 8.46 16.79
C ASP A 194 -0.22 7.92 15.45
N PHE A 195 -0.14 6.60 15.35
CA PHE A 195 0.29 5.89 14.13
C PHE A 195 -0.87 5.49 13.23
N SER A 196 -2.13 5.76 13.62
CA SER A 196 -3.32 5.37 12.85
C SER A 196 -3.48 6.19 11.57
N GLY A 197 -2.87 7.37 11.49
CA GLY A 197 -2.93 8.26 10.33
C GLY A 197 -2.41 7.60 9.05
N ALA A 198 -1.34 6.83 9.13
CA ALA A 198 -0.73 6.12 7.99
C ALA A 198 -1.66 5.09 7.34
N LEU A 199 -2.68 4.59 8.06
CA LEU A 199 -3.71 3.69 7.49
C LEU A 199 -4.54 4.37 6.39
N LYS A 200 -4.52 5.70 6.30
CA LYS A 200 -5.22 6.49 5.27
C LYS A 200 -4.35 6.73 4.03
N GLY A 201 -3.10 6.27 4.08
CA GLY A 201 -2.14 6.41 3.00
C GLY A 201 -2.47 5.54 1.80
N ASP A 202 -1.76 5.78 0.73
CA ASP A 202 -1.90 5.08 -0.55
C ASP A 202 -0.79 4.02 -0.77
N VAL A 203 0.10 3.80 0.21
CA VAL A 203 1.13 2.75 0.19
C VAL A 203 0.56 1.47 0.80
N GLY A 204 0.46 0.44 -0.02
CA GLY A 204 -0.06 -0.89 0.34
C GLY A 204 -1.06 -1.42 -0.69
N PRO A 205 -1.38 -2.74 -0.67
CA PRO A 205 -0.69 -3.77 0.11
C PRO A 205 0.81 -3.81 -0.13
N PHE A 206 1.59 -4.36 0.82
CA PHE A 206 3.04 -4.38 0.70
C PHE A 206 3.50 -5.19 -0.50
N LEU A 207 4.31 -4.58 -1.36
CA LEU A 207 4.99 -5.30 -2.43
C LEU A 207 5.94 -6.34 -1.82
N ARG A 208 6.16 -7.40 -2.56
CA ARG A 208 7.12 -8.44 -2.20
C ARG A 208 7.81 -8.96 -3.45
N SER A 209 9.03 -9.44 -3.30
CA SER A 209 9.71 -10.18 -4.35
C SER A 209 8.90 -11.42 -4.74
N VAL A 210 8.85 -11.73 -6.03
CA VAL A 210 8.26 -12.98 -6.52
C VAL A 210 9.07 -14.21 -6.10
N ASN A 211 10.34 -14.03 -5.75
CA ASN A 211 11.27 -15.06 -5.30
C ASN A 211 11.32 -15.18 -3.76
N GLY A 212 10.72 -14.22 -3.02
CA GLY A 212 10.68 -14.21 -1.56
C GLY A 212 9.60 -15.15 -0.96
N PRO A 213 9.44 -15.17 0.36
CA PRO A 213 10.19 -14.39 1.33
C PRO A 213 11.63 -14.89 1.49
N TYR A 214 12.52 -13.97 1.88
CA TYR A 214 13.91 -14.29 2.17
C TYR A 214 14.14 -14.51 3.66
N GLU A 215 15.08 -15.37 4.00
CA GLU A 215 15.43 -15.71 5.37
C GLU A 215 16.90 -15.40 5.60
N GLU A 216 17.22 -14.57 6.60
CA GLU A 216 18.58 -14.20 6.97
C GLU A 216 18.70 -14.21 8.49
N THR A 217 19.90 -14.55 8.97
CA THR A 217 20.16 -14.53 10.41
C THR A 217 20.62 -13.14 10.85
N ASN A 218 19.94 -12.58 11.84
CA ASN A 218 20.37 -11.34 12.46
C ASN A 218 21.63 -11.63 13.32
N PRO A 219 22.77 -10.97 13.05
CA PRO A 219 24.02 -11.24 13.75
C PRO A 219 23.97 -10.84 15.23
N ASP A 220 23.19 -9.82 15.61
CA ASP A 220 23.12 -9.30 16.97
C ASP A 220 22.33 -10.25 17.90
N THR A 221 21.30 -10.93 17.37
CA THR A 221 20.41 -11.78 18.15
C THR A 221 20.59 -13.27 17.89
N GLY A 222 21.23 -13.64 16.78
CA GLY A 222 21.34 -15.02 16.30
C GLY A 222 20.01 -15.62 15.80
N THR A 223 18.95 -14.81 15.66
CA THR A 223 17.63 -15.27 15.23
C THR A 223 17.50 -15.27 13.70
N LEU A 224 16.82 -16.27 13.18
CA LEU A 224 16.43 -16.30 11.76
C LEU A 224 15.23 -15.39 11.56
N GLU A 225 15.38 -14.39 10.70
CA GLU A 225 14.35 -13.41 10.37
C GLU A 225 13.89 -13.55 8.92
N ARG A 226 12.68 -13.11 8.62
CA ARG A 226 12.07 -13.23 7.29
C ARG A 226 11.73 -11.86 6.73
N PHE A 227 11.96 -11.68 5.42
CA PHE A 227 11.81 -10.41 4.74
C PHE A 227 10.98 -10.57 3.46
N VAL A 228 10.16 -9.57 3.14
CA VAL A 228 9.30 -9.58 1.92
C VAL A 228 10.09 -9.44 0.62
N GLY A 229 11.31 -8.90 0.68
CA GLY A 229 12.23 -8.68 -0.43
C GLY A 229 13.64 -8.45 0.08
N ASP A 230 14.53 -8.03 -0.79
CA ASP A 230 15.91 -7.66 -0.52
C ASP A 230 16.16 -6.25 -1.06
N PRO A 231 16.41 -5.24 -0.22
CA PRO A 231 16.62 -3.87 -0.70
C PRO A 231 17.93 -3.69 -1.47
N ASN A 232 18.80 -4.69 -1.47
CA ASN A 232 20.07 -4.68 -2.20
C ASN A 232 19.96 -5.32 -3.59
N LEU A 233 18.78 -5.85 -3.95
CA LEU A 233 18.54 -6.58 -5.19
C LEU A 233 17.27 -6.11 -5.89
N GLU A 234 17.41 -5.67 -7.13
CA GLU A 234 16.26 -5.33 -7.96
C GLU A 234 15.63 -6.59 -8.55
N GLU A 235 14.36 -6.85 -8.22
CA GLU A 235 13.62 -8.04 -8.64
C GLU A 235 12.19 -7.71 -9.05
N GLN A 236 11.58 -8.64 -9.78
CA GLN A 236 10.13 -8.59 -10.03
C GLN A 236 9.34 -8.70 -8.73
N VAL A 237 8.28 -7.91 -8.65
CA VAL A 237 7.42 -7.85 -7.47
C VAL A 237 5.99 -8.22 -7.78
N THR A 238 5.26 -8.54 -6.72
CA THR A 238 3.80 -8.72 -6.72
C THR A 238 3.20 -8.05 -5.48
N GLY A 239 1.91 -7.75 -5.51
CA GLY A 239 1.21 -7.16 -4.37
C GLY A 239 0.51 -5.84 -4.67
N SER A 240 0.67 -5.26 -5.88
CA SER A 240 -0.09 -4.07 -6.26
C SER A 240 -1.60 -4.33 -6.19
N PRO A 241 -2.38 -3.45 -5.57
CA PRO A 241 -3.84 -3.58 -5.53
C PRO A 241 -4.51 -3.35 -6.90
N PHE A 242 -3.75 -2.83 -7.87
CA PHE A 242 -4.23 -2.53 -9.22
C PHE A 242 -3.67 -3.50 -10.28
N GLY A 243 -2.88 -4.50 -9.88
CA GLY A 243 -2.16 -5.38 -10.80
C GLY A 243 -1.00 -4.67 -11.55
N THR A 244 -0.66 -3.44 -11.18
CA THR A 244 0.41 -2.64 -11.78
C THR A 244 1.74 -2.87 -11.07
N ASN A 245 2.24 -4.12 -11.07
CA ASN A 245 3.52 -4.46 -10.45
C ASN A 245 4.71 -3.96 -11.28
N TYR A 246 4.70 -2.67 -11.64
CA TYR A 246 5.71 -2.03 -12.48
C TYR A 246 5.75 -0.52 -12.29
N LEU A 247 6.86 0.08 -12.67
CA LEU A 247 7.01 1.52 -12.88
C LEU A 247 7.05 1.80 -14.38
N ARG A 248 6.25 2.76 -14.86
CA ARG A 248 6.19 3.15 -16.29
C ARG A 248 6.06 4.66 -16.42
N ILE A 249 6.77 5.24 -17.36
CA ILE A 249 6.60 6.63 -17.77
C ILE A 249 6.23 6.72 -19.24
N GLN A 250 5.17 7.44 -19.53
CA GLN A 250 4.72 7.77 -20.90
C GLN A 250 4.71 9.28 -21.07
N GLY A 251 5.06 9.77 -22.26
CA GLY A 251 5.17 11.20 -22.50
C GLY A 251 5.26 11.59 -23.97
N PRO A 252 5.70 12.82 -24.25
CA PRO A 252 5.84 13.35 -25.61
C PRO A 252 6.75 12.49 -26.49
N ASN A 253 6.60 12.67 -27.80
CA ASN A 253 7.43 12.02 -28.83
C ASN A 253 7.41 10.49 -28.82
N GLY A 254 6.33 9.88 -28.26
CA GLY A 254 6.21 8.42 -28.15
C GLY A 254 7.05 7.81 -27.02
N LEU A 255 7.45 8.62 -26.03
CA LEU A 255 8.12 8.11 -24.84
C LEU A 255 7.23 7.08 -24.14
N ASP A 256 7.76 5.87 -23.93
CA ASP A 256 7.13 4.79 -23.20
C ASP A 256 8.22 3.87 -22.65
N LEU A 257 8.59 4.07 -21.39
CA LEU A 257 9.60 3.28 -20.68
C LEU A 257 8.97 2.59 -19.49
N ARG A 258 9.43 1.37 -19.19
CA ARG A 258 8.89 0.55 -18.11
C ARG A 258 9.98 -0.31 -17.47
N THR A 259 9.90 -0.47 -16.16
CA THR A 259 10.60 -1.53 -15.40
C THR A 259 9.63 -2.30 -14.53
N GLU A 260 9.91 -3.57 -14.29
CA GLU A 260 9.22 -4.46 -13.34
C GLU A 260 10.11 -4.78 -12.13
N LEU A 261 11.29 -4.18 -12.08
CA LEU A 261 12.30 -4.44 -11.07
C LEU A 261 12.22 -3.41 -9.96
N PHE A 262 12.16 -3.90 -8.72
CA PHE A 262 12.11 -3.11 -7.50
C PHE A 262 13.06 -3.68 -6.46
N ALA A 263 13.70 -2.81 -5.70
CA ALA A 263 14.37 -3.14 -4.46
C ALA A 263 13.36 -2.97 -3.31
N VAL A 264 13.13 -4.03 -2.52
CA VAL A 264 12.06 -4.02 -1.50
C VAL A 264 12.60 -4.41 -0.14
N SER A 265 12.32 -3.61 0.87
CA SER A 265 12.59 -3.92 2.28
C SER A 265 11.31 -4.05 3.09
N GLY A 266 11.33 -4.93 4.08
CA GLY A 266 10.27 -5.09 5.07
C GLY A 266 10.41 -6.43 5.81
N LYS A 267 10.48 -6.35 7.14
CA LYS A 267 10.62 -7.52 8.01
C LYS A 267 9.25 -8.10 8.33
N LEU A 268 9.06 -9.38 7.99
CA LEU A 268 7.82 -10.09 8.30
C LEU A 268 7.71 -10.35 9.79
N SER A 269 6.58 -9.98 10.37
CA SER A 269 6.25 -10.29 11.76
C SER A 269 6.05 -11.79 11.97
N THR A 270 6.48 -12.28 13.11
CA THR A 270 6.18 -13.65 13.58
C THR A 270 4.81 -13.73 14.25
N VAL A 271 4.18 -12.60 14.56
CA VAL A 271 2.91 -12.53 15.29
C VAL A 271 1.74 -12.66 14.31
N GLN A 272 0.90 -13.67 14.54
CA GLN A 272 -0.34 -13.87 13.78
C GLN A 272 -1.37 -12.80 14.13
N ARG A 273 -2.00 -12.22 13.11
CA ARG A 273 -3.08 -11.24 13.21
C ARG A 273 -4.34 -11.75 12.52
N PRO A 274 -5.53 -11.25 12.88
CA PRO A 274 -6.76 -11.60 12.17
C PRO A 274 -6.64 -11.33 10.67
N THR A 275 -7.23 -12.21 9.88
CA THR A 275 -7.28 -12.05 8.43
C THR A 275 -8.10 -10.82 8.06
N PRO A 276 -7.56 -9.88 7.27
CA PRO A 276 -8.30 -8.74 6.78
C PRO A 276 -9.51 -9.16 5.94
N LEU A 277 -10.64 -8.49 6.18
CA LEU A 277 -11.84 -8.62 5.37
C LEU A 277 -12.56 -7.27 5.34
N ILE A 278 -12.59 -6.64 4.18
CA ILE A 278 -13.23 -5.34 3.99
C ILE A 278 -14.36 -5.48 2.98
N ILE A 279 -15.59 -5.24 3.39
CA ILE A 279 -16.73 -5.19 2.48
C ILE A 279 -16.68 -3.84 1.76
N GLN A 280 -16.35 -3.87 0.47
CA GLN A 280 -16.26 -2.66 -0.34
C GLN A 280 -17.63 -2.19 -0.82
N ARG A 281 -18.45 -3.14 -1.27
CA ARG A 281 -19.79 -2.85 -1.76
C ARG A 281 -20.68 -4.10 -1.67
N SER A 282 -21.93 -3.88 -1.32
CA SER A 282 -23.00 -4.85 -1.48
C SER A 282 -24.16 -4.19 -2.22
N THR A 283 -24.62 -4.81 -3.30
CA THR A 283 -25.74 -4.32 -4.08
C THR A 283 -26.81 -5.38 -4.23
N TYR A 284 -28.04 -4.93 -4.39
CA TYR A 284 -29.18 -5.77 -4.72
C TYR A 284 -29.94 -5.14 -5.89
N SER A 285 -30.23 -5.94 -6.90
CA SER A 285 -31.09 -5.54 -8.01
C SER A 285 -32.33 -6.44 -8.09
N ARG A 286 -33.42 -5.87 -8.51
CA ARG A 286 -34.65 -6.58 -8.81
C ARG A 286 -35.30 -6.00 -10.07
N ASP A 287 -35.61 -6.86 -11.00
CA ASP A 287 -36.27 -6.52 -12.25
C ASP A 287 -37.28 -7.59 -12.62
N SER A 288 -37.95 -7.45 -13.75
CA SER A 288 -38.86 -8.46 -14.32
C SER A 288 -38.51 -8.69 -15.79
N ASP A 289 -38.48 -9.95 -16.21
CA ASP A 289 -38.30 -10.27 -17.61
C ASP A 289 -39.58 -10.00 -18.42
N ALA A 290 -39.54 -10.23 -19.74
CA ALA A 290 -40.68 -10.03 -20.63
C ALA A 290 -41.88 -10.93 -20.34
N SER A 291 -41.71 -12.01 -19.58
CA SER A 291 -42.75 -12.91 -19.12
C SER A 291 -43.39 -12.48 -17.78
N GLY A 292 -42.80 -11.47 -17.12
CA GLY A 292 -43.19 -11.02 -15.78
C GLY A 292 -42.52 -11.81 -14.65
N ALA A 293 -41.59 -12.71 -14.97
CA ALA A 293 -40.82 -13.41 -13.94
C ALA A 293 -39.81 -12.46 -13.28
N THR A 294 -39.69 -12.56 -11.96
CA THR A 294 -38.73 -11.71 -11.21
C THR A 294 -37.28 -12.12 -11.49
N LEU A 295 -36.49 -11.19 -11.97
CA LEU A 295 -35.06 -11.27 -12.05
C LEU A 295 -34.46 -10.52 -10.85
N GLN A 296 -33.51 -11.13 -10.17
CA GLN A 296 -32.85 -10.50 -9.02
C GLN A 296 -31.40 -10.95 -8.89
N SER A 297 -30.57 -10.07 -8.37
CA SER A 297 -29.20 -10.41 -8.02
C SER A 297 -28.76 -9.71 -6.74
N GLN A 298 -27.92 -10.39 -6.00
CA GLN A 298 -27.17 -9.86 -4.87
C GLN A 298 -25.71 -9.93 -5.24
N ASP A 299 -25.03 -8.79 -5.26
CA ASP A 299 -23.63 -8.70 -5.60
C ASP A 299 -22.84 -8.26 -4.37
N LEU A 300 -21.74 -8.95 -4.09
CA LEU A 300 -20.83 -8.64 -2.99
C LEU A 300 -19.41 -8.45 -3.52
N PHE A 301 -18.82 -7.31 -3.19
CA PHE A 301 -17.43 -6.96 -3.48
C PHE A 301 -16.70 -6.82 -2.16
N VAL A 302 -15.65 -7.62 -1.99
CA VAL A 302 -14.81 -7.56 -0.79
C VAL A 302 -13.34 -7.44 -1.16
N GLN A 303 -12.56 -6.88 -0.24
CA GLN A 303 -11.12 -6.99 -0.25
C GLN A 303 -10.69 -7.93 0.88
N ALA A 304 -9.91 -8.93 0.50
CA ALA A 304 -9.35 -9.96 1.38
C ALA A 304 -8.03 -10.46 0.80
N PRO A 305 -7.21 -11.21 1.55
CA PRO A 305 -5.99 -11.79 1.01
C PRO A 305 -6.24 -12.57 -0.29
N PRO A 306 -5.37 -12.42 -1.30
CA PRO A 306 -5.48 -13.19 -2.53
C PRO A 306 -5.19 -14.69 -2.29
N PRO A 307 -5.40 -15.57 -3.29
CA PRO A 307 -5.12 -17.00 -3.18
C PRO A 307 -3.73 -17.30 -2.58
N PRO A 308 -3.57 -18.49 -1.91
CA PRO A 308 -4.37 -19.71 -2.06
C PRO A 308 -5.65 -19.78 -1.21
N GLY A 309 -6.01 -18.73 -0.45
CA GLY A 309 -7.27 -18.68 0.26
C GLY A 309 -8.48 -18.72 -0.69
N LEU A 310 -9.65 -19.08 -0.15
CA LEU A 310 -10.94 -19.01 -0.83
C LEU A 310 -11.84 -18.04 -0.06
N ALA A 311 -12.60 -17.21 -0.76
CA ALA A 311 -13.64 -16.40 -0.17
C ALA A 311 -15.02 -16.90 -0.60
N SER A 312 -15.96 -16.89 0.31
CA SER A 312 -17.36 -17.16 0.05
C SER A 312 -18.26 -16.33 0.95
N PHE A 313 -19.48 -16.09 0.52
CA PHE A 313 -20.49 -15.48 1.39
C PHE A 313 -21.73 -16.35 1.44
N ARG A 314 -22.56 -16.15 2.47
CA ARG A 314 -23.90 -16.74 2.53
C ARG A 314 -24.89 -15.75 1.98
N ASP A 315 -25.64 -16.19 0.98
CA ASP A 315 -26.70 -15.38 0.41
C ASP A 315 -27.93 -15.34 1.33
N SER A 316 -28.95 -14.62 0.92
CA SER A 316 -30.20 -14.49 1.69
C SER A 316 -31.01 -15.79 1.84
N ALA A 317 -30.76 -16.79 1.01
CA ALA A 317 -31.34 -18.14 1.13
C ALA A 317 -30.48 -19.06 2.04
N GLY A 318 -29.31 -18.59 2.49
CA GLY A 318 -28.37 -19.34 3.33
C GLY A 318 -27.44 -20.24 2.54
N ALA A 319 -27.46 -20.20 1.21
CA ALA A 319 -26.53 -20.94 0.37
C ALA A 319 -25.13 -20.28 0.40
N SER A 320 -24.09 -21.11 0.36
CA SER A 320 -22.72 -20.61 0.20
C SER A 320 -22.46 -20.29 -1.27
N VAL A 321 -22.01 -19.07 -1.53
CA VAL A 321 -21.63 -18.58 -2.86
C VAL A 321 -20.12 -18.37 -2.87
N GLU A 322 -19.42 -19.07 -3.75
CA GLU A 322 -17.99 -18.87 -3.96
C GLU A 322 -17.76 -17.54 -4.66
N MET A 323 -16.67 -16.87 -4.29
CA MET A 323 -16.25 -15.61 -4.86
C MET A 323 -15.07 -15.82 -5.79
N THR A 324 -14.98 -14.99 -6.83
CA THR A 324 -13.87 -14.96 -7.78
C THR A 324 -12.94 -13.80 -7.45
N GLU A 325 -11.66 -14.06 -7.45
CA GLU A 325 -10.62 -13.06 -7.17
C GLU A 325 -10.04 -12.51 -8.48
N ALA A 326 -9.66 -11.25 -8.47
CA ALA A 326 -9.10 -10.53 -9.62
C ALA A 326 -7.58 -10.54 -9.60
N ASP A 327 -6.97 -11.57 -10.21
CA ASP A 327 -5.56 -11.65 -10.61
C ASP A 327 -4.52 -11.26 -9.52
N GLY A 328 -4.73 -11.70 -8.29
CA GLY A 328 -3.80 -11.49 -7.18
C GLY A 328 -3.89 -10.11 -6.51
N THR A 329 -4.91 -9.33 -6.85
CA THR A 329 -5.14 -7.99 -6.28
C THR A 329 -5.83 -8.00 -4.92
N GLY A 330 -6.39 -9.14 -4.50
CA GLY A 330 -7.19 -9.27 -3.28
C GLY A 330 -8.62 -8.75 -3.42
N HIS A 331 -9.06 -8.39 -4.64
CA HIS A 331 -10.45 -8.03 -4.92
C HIS A 331 -11.27 -9.26 -5.25
N TRP A 332 -12.29 -9.50 -4.46
CA TRP A 332 -13.18 -10.63 -4.61
C TRP A 332 -14.59 -10.16 -4.97
N TYR A 333 -15.20 -10.85 -5.92
CA TYR A 333 -16.57 -10.63 -6.36
C TYR A 333 -17.37 -11.93 -6.29
N GLY A 334 -18.59 -11.85 -5.77
CA GLY A 334 -19.54 -12.95 -5.79
C GLY A 334 -20.95 -12.46 -6.07
N GLN A 335 -21.72 -13.28 -6.78
CA GLN A 335 -23.10 -12.99 -7.16
C GLN A 335 -24.04 -14.15 -6.80
N SER A 336 -25.19 -13.83 -6.22
CA SER A 336 -26.29 -14.77 -6.03
C SER A 336 -27.57 -14.24 -6.65
N THR A 337 -28.38 -15.13 -7.21
CA THR A 337 -29.72 -14.84 -7.72
C THR A 337 -30.83 -15.20 -6.72
N ALA A 338 -30.47 -15.58 -5.49
CA ALA A 338 -31.40 -15.90 -4.45
C ALA A 338 -32.28 -14.71 -4.07
N ALA A 339 -33.61 -14.97 -3.84
CA ALA A 339 -34.49 -13.94 -3.34
C ALA A 339 -34.03 -13.49 -1.94
N PRO A 340 -33.98 -12.18 -1.63
CA PRO A 340 -33.76 -11.75 -0.27
C PRO A 340 -34.93 -12.29 0.59
N THR A 341 -34.60 -13.04 1.61
CA THR A 341 -35.53 -13.28 2.68
C THR A 341 -35.89 -11.93 3.26
N THR A 342 -37.17 -11.59 3.34
CA THR A 342 -37.66 -10.39 4.01
C THR A 342 -36.93 -10.31 5.36
N ALA A 343 -35.99 -9.41 5.48
CA ALA A 343 -35.19 -9.25 6.69
C ALA A 343 -36.20 -9.00 7.82
N ARG A 344 -36.27 -9.89 8.79
CA ARG A 344 -36.85 -9.53 10.08
C ARG A 344 -36.11 -8.26 10.51
N PRO A 345 -36.81 -7.16 10.82
CA PRO A 345 -36.16 -5.99 11.32
C PRO A 345 -35.27 -6.42 12.48
N LEU A 346 -33.97 -6.11 12.37
CA LEU A 346 -33.02 -6.30 13.46
C LEU A 346 -33.68 -5.65 14.69
N ARG A 347 -34.07 -6.44 15.68
CA ARG A 347 -34.48 -5.87 16.96
C ARG A 347 -33.29 -5.04 17.44
N PRO A 348 -33.47 -3.75 17.76
CA PRO A 348 -32.38 -2.97 18.33
C PRO A 348 -31.87 -3.77 19.53
N MET A 349 -30.55 -4.02 19.56
CA MET A 349 -29.91 -4.60 20.74
C MET A 349 -30.28 -3.69 21.91
N GLN A 350 -31.13 -4.22 22.83
CA GLN A 350 -31.38 -3.56 24.10
C GLN A 350 -30.01 -3.49 24.79
N ARG A 351 -29.51 -2.27 24.97
CA ARG A 351 -28.33 -2.04 25.84
C ARG A 351 -28.63 -2.70 27.18
N PRO A 352 -27.71 -3.50 27.74
CA PRO A 352 -27.89 -3.99 29.10
C PRO A 352 -28.06 -2.78 30.01
N PRO A 353 -28.94 -2.86 31.03
CA PRO A 353 -29.16 -1.77 31.99
C PRO A 353 -27.80 -1.44 32.65
N CYS A 354 -27.48 -0.17 32.74
CA CYS A 354 -26.29 0.30 33.47
C CYS A 354 -26.35 -0.28 34.91
N PRO A 355 -25.26 -0.84 35.42
CA PRO A 355 -25.24 -1.26 36.83
C PRO A 355 -25.44 -0.01 37.71
N PRO A 356 -26.14 -0.18 38.86
CA PRO A 356 -26.41 0.92 39.74
C PRO A 356 -25.14 1.53 40.28
N SER A 357 -25.03 2.87 40.16
CA SER A 357 -23.91 3.63 40.74
C SER A 357 -23.87 3.42 42.24
N TRP A 358 -22.76 2.86 42.74
CA TRP A 358 -22.49 2.82 44.17
C TRP A 358 -22.13 4.22 44.65
N SER A 359 -23.02 4.84 45.40
CA SER A 359 -22.69 6.05 46.16
C SER A 359 -21.92 5.63 47.41
N THR A 360 -20.65 5.99 47.48
CA THR A 360 -19.90 5.97 48.73
C THR A 360 -20.40 7.07 49.65
N ARG A 361 -20.86 6.69 50.81
CA ARG A 361 -20.94 7.56 51.99
C ARG A 361 -19.61 7.58 52.68
#